data_4b1f2250a93085aacd664bfaf81907c7
#
_entry.id   4b1f2250a93085aacd664bfaf81907c7
#
_cell.length_a   1.000
_cell.length_b   1.000
_cell.length_c   1.000
_cell.angle_alpha   90.00
_cell.angle_beta   90.00
_cell.angle_gamma   90.00
#
_symmetry.space_group_name_H-M   'P 1'
#
loop_
_entity.id
_entity.type
_entity.pdbx_description
1 polymer ?
#
loop_
_entity_poly.entity_id
_entity_poly.type
_entity_poly.pdbx_seq_one_letter_code
_entity_poly.pdbx_strand_id
1 'polypeptide(L)'
;NSSIATYSKLLPGLTNLTRHIRYYSLYCWLLSEYDKFEVAGQTSLHQYNFIRRAELAMALIMKEQNVGSVVGALFVSQGRYKQIEDGIYDIADGADYESKDKYWTFKSGAFGQYYLGSLIYYELVKIEEGRFYLRNKGKELADAVRNSIDENIRKLFLKCILDGSLKEEAIEDLQSLAIHRINVGSEEWLFLNNLLTKSDEDSSLRRETIFLLLNDISKGVEIQEFVKNRFLHITEDGNLHAAFGWYFYYLCEGLHYCIDLFFCLILYKIHELHNPPIALLSQDIKQSLLSVIEKEMNYNSLDEWRKNVSDNIN
;
A
#
# COMPACT_ATOMS: atom_id res chain seq x y z
N ASN A 1 1.56 -0.83 23.00
CA ASN A 1 1.87 -1.06 21.57
C ASN A 1 0.61 -0.76 20.77
N SER A 2 0.72 0.15 19.80
CA SER A 2 -0.38 0.44 18.91
C SER A 2 -0.58 -0.70 17.90
N SER A 3 -1.78 -0.84 17.34
CA SER A 3 -2.08 -1.77 16.24
C SER A 3 -1.12 -1.59 15.06
N ILE A 4 -0.73 -0.35 14.74
CA ILE A 4 0.29 -0.04 13.71
C ILE A 4 1.62 -0.72 14.02
N ALA A 5 2.09 -0.68 15.28
CA ALA A 5 3.34 -1.33 15.67
C ALA A 5 3.25 -2.87 15.57
N THR A 6 2.09 -3.43 15.90
CA THR A 6 1.83 -4.88 15.73
C THR A 6 1.82 -5.25 14.24
N TYR A 7 1.09 -4.49 13.41
CA TYR A 7 1.07 -4.68 11.96
C TYR A 7 2.48 -4.65 11.35
N SER A 8 3.29 -3.64 11.73
CA SER A 8 4.66 -3.50 11.21
C SER A 8 5.58 -4.67 11.58
N LYS A 9 5.30 -5.37 12.68
CA LYS A 9 6.02 -6.60 13.07
C LYS A 9 5.52 -7.82 12.30
N LEU A 10 4.22 -7.90 12.02
CA LEU A 10 3.62 -9.03 11.32
C LEU A 10 3.89 -8.99 9.82
N LEU A 11 4.01 -7.81 9.25
CA LEU A 11 4.28 -7.58 7.83
C LEU A 11 5.44 -6.59 7.64
N PRO A 12 6.66 -6.93 8.14
CA PRO A 12 7.80 -6.05 8.02
C PRO A 12 8.13 -5.76 6.55
N GLY A 13 8.39 -4.47 6.25
CA GLY A 13 8.65 -3.99 4.88
C GLY A 13 7.42 -3.82 4.01
N LEU A 14 6.22 -4.18 4.48
CA LEU A 14 4.96 -3.91 3.80
C LEU A 14 4.17 -2.84 4.56
N THR A 15 3.50 -1.98 3.82
CA THR A 15 2.61 -0.97 4.39
C THR A 15 1.23 -1.05 3.74
N ASN A 16 0.21 -0.53 4.40
CA ASN A 16 -1.13 -0.42 3.83
C ASN A 16 -1.21 0.51 2.60
N LEU A 17 -0.15 1.28 2.34
CA LEU A 17 -0.03 2.21 1.22
C LEU A 17 0.63 1.58 -0.02
N THR A 18 1.40 0.49 0.16
CA THR A 18 2.16 -0.19 -0.90
C THR A 18 1.39 -1.41 -1.43
N ARG A 19 0.18 -1.17 -1.95
CA ARG A 19 -0.77 -2.24 -2.32
C ARG A 19 -0.34 -3.09 -3.51
N HIS A 20 0.54 -2.58 -4.37
CA HIS A 20 1.00 -3.29 -5.56
C HIS A 20 2.50 -3.54 -5.48
N ILE A 21 2.85 -4.80 -5.32
CA ILE A 21 4.27 -5.23 -5.18
C ILE A 21 5.09 -4.91 -6.43
N ARG A 22 4.47 -4.82 -7.60
CA ARG A 22 5.15 -4.51 -8.85
C ARG A 22 5.79 -3.12 -8.86
N TYR A 23 5.33 -2.18 -8.05
CA TYR A 23 6.01 -0.90 -7.90
C TYR A 23 7.45 -1.06 -7.41
N TYR A 24 7.76 -2.08 -6.60
CA TYR A 24 9.14 -2.31 -6.14
C TYR A 24 10.06 -2.65 -7.31
N SER A 25 9.62 -3.55 -8.19
CA SER A 25 10.39 -3.92 -9.37
C SER A 25 10.49 -2.79 -10.39
N LEU A 26 9.39 -2.08 -10.65
CA LEU A 26 9.38 -0.94 -11.55
C LEU A 26 10.31 0.18 -11.08
N TYR A 27 10.29 0.54 -9.79
CA TYR A 27 11.20 1.57 -9.27
C TYR A 27 12.67 1.15 -9.34
N CYS A 28 12.99 -0.12 -9.05
CA CYS A 28 14.35 -0.61 -9.23
C CYS A 28 14.79 -0.54 -10.69
N TRP A 29 13.93 -0.95 -11.62
CA TRP A 29 14.22 -0.85 -13.04
C TRP A 29 14.40 0.60 -13.50
N LEU A 30 13.50 1.50 -13.11
CA LEU A 30 13.59 2.93 -13.45
C LEU A 30 14.87 3.58 -12.93
N LEU A 31 15.29 3.28 -11.71
CA LEU A 31 16.54 3.77 -11.14
C LEU A 31 17.76 3.25 -11.94
N SER A 32 17.72 1.96 -12.32
CA SER A 32 18.77 1.37 -13.15
C SER A 32 18.87 2.02 -14.53
N GLU A 33 17.75 2.31 -15.17
CA GLU A 33 17.74 2.96 -16.48
C GLU A 33 18.15 4.44 -16.39
N TYR A 34 17.71 5.15 -15.34
CA TYR A 34 18.13 6.51 -15.10
C TYR A 34 19.65 6.64 -14.97
N ASP A 35 20.28 5.76 -14.18
CA ASP A 35 21.73 5.76 -14.00
C ASP A 35 22.48 5.55 -15.33
N LYS A 36 21.95 4.69 -16.22
CA LYS A 36 22.54 4.49 -17.56
C LYS A 36 22.42 5.74 -18.43
N PHE A 37 21.24 6.39 -18.45
CA PHE A 37 21.03 7.61 -19.24
C PHE A 37 21.90 8.76 -18.74
N GLU A 38 22.07 8.89 -17.44
CA GLU A 38 22.90 9.92 -16.85
C GLU A 38 24.39 9.69 -17.18
N VAL A 39 24.90 8.49 -16.98
CA VAL A 39 26.29 8.13 -17.29
C VAL A 39 26.61 8.32 -18.80
N ALA A 40 25.63 8.02 -19.65
CA ALA A 40 25.76 8.23 -21.09
C ALA A 40 25.55 9.69 -21.53
N GLY A 41 25.23 10.62 -20.61
CA GLY A 41 24.92 12.00 -20.95
C GLY A 41 23.65 12.18 -21.79
N GLN A 42 22.72 11.21 -21.72
CA GLN A 42 21.50 11.18 -22.54
C GLN A 42 20.29 11.82 -21.85
N THR A 43 20.45 12.29 -20.62
CA THR A 43 19.40 13.01 -19.90
C THR A 43 19.95 14.15 -19.06
N SER A 44 19.21 15.26 -19.05
CA SER A 44 19.40 16.39 -18.10
C SER A 44 18.31 16.42 -17.02
N LEU A 45 17.38 15.45 -17.03
CA LEU A 45 16.32 15.33 -16.06
C LEU A 45 16.87 15.04 -14.67
N HIS A 46 16.31 15.66 -13.66
CA HIS A 46 16.56 15.22 -12.29
C HIS A 46 15.94 13.85 -12.05
N GLN A 47 16.61 13.00 -11.27
CA GLN A 47 16.17 11.63 -10.96
C GLN A 47 14.74 11.59 -10.44
N TYR A 48 14.33 12.53 -9.57
CA TYR A 48 12.98 12.60 -9.06
C TYR A 48 11.94 12.92 -10.15
N ASN A 49 12.24 13.77 -11.13
CA ASN A 49 11.33 14.05 -12.24
C ASN A 49 11.21 12.84 -13.19
N PHE A 50 12.30 12.11 -13.42
CA PHE A 50 12.26 10.87 -14.20
C PHE A 50 11.30 9.84 -13.57
N ILE A 51 11.37 9.63 -12.25
CA ILE A 51 10.49 8.73 -11.52
C ILE A 51 9.04 9.24 -11.57
N ARG A 52 8.82 10.53 -11.34
CA ARG A 52 7.50 11.16 -11.34
C ARG A 52 6.81 11.05 -12.69
N ARG A 53 7.53 11.28 -13.78
CA ARG A 53 7.00 11.09 -15.14
C ARG A 53 6.59 9.64 -15.39
N ALA A 54 7.37 8.67 -14.90
CA ALA A 54 7.02 7.26 -14.98
C ALA A 54 5.74 6.93 -14.19
N GLU A 55 5.56 7.49 -12.99
CA GLU A 55 4.35 7.30 -12.18
C GLU A 55 3.11 7.85 -12.90
N LEU A 56 3.17 9.06 -13.46
CA LEU A 56 2.05 9.64 -14.19
C LEU A 56 1.77 8.91 -15.51
N ALA A 57 2.82 8.52 -16.26
CA ALA A 57 2.66 7.70 -17.45
C ALA A 57 1.94 6.38 -17.12
N MET A 58 2.32 5.71 -16.02
CA MET A 58 1.64 4.49 -15.56
C MET A 58 0.18 4.74 -15.22
N ALA A 59 -0.16 5.86 -14.57
CA ALA A 59 -1.55 6.22 -14.28
C ALA A 59 -2.38 6.43 -15.57
N LEU A 60 -1.79 7.02 -16.60
CA LEU A 60 -2.44 7.20 -17.90
C LEU A 60 -2.62 5.85 -18.64
N ILE A 61 -1.61 4.97 -18.62
CA ILE A 61 -1.70 3.62 -19.19
C ILE A 61 -2.82 2.82 -18.54
N MET A 62 -3.05 3.03 -17.25
CA MET A 62 -4.05 2.28 -16.47
C MET A 62 -5.40 3.00 -16.34
N LYS A 63 -5.59 4.13 -17.02
CA LYS A 63 -6.76 4.99 -16.88
C LYS A 63 -8.10 4.25 -17.03
N GLU A 64 -8.20 3.36 -18.01
CA GLU A 64 -9.43 2.61 -18.32
C GLU A 64 -9.54 1.26 -17.55
N GLN A 65 -8.54 0.95 -16.73
CA GLN A 65 -8.49 -0.33 -16.04
C GLN A 65 -8.97 -0.17 -14.60
N ASN A 66 -10.09 -0.39 -14.22
CA ASN A 66 -10.65 -0.22 -12.87
C ASN A 66 -9.80 -0.88 -11.74
N VAL A 67 -8.52 -0.49 -11.65
CA VAL A 67 -7.53 -0.97 -10.66
C VAL A 67 -7.34 0.10 -9.60
N GLY A 68 -7.67 -0.25 -8.36
CA GLY A 68 -7.48 0.66 -7.23
C GLY A 68 -6.01 0.92 -6.87
N SER A 69 -5.74 2.03 -6.21
CA SER A 69 -4.43 2.36 -5.61
C SER A 69 -3.27 2.52 -6.60
N VAL A 70 -3.57 2.95 -7.81
CA VAL A 70 -2.56 3.38 -8.80
C VAL A 70 -2.08 4.79 -8.44
N VAL A 71 -0.77 4.98 -8.38
CA VAL A 71 -0.16 6.29 -8.13
C VAL A 71 -0.58 7.26 -9.25
N GLY A 72 -1.11 8.43 -8.88
CA GLY A 72 -1.57 9.43 -9.86
C GLY A 72 -2.99 9.20 -10.42
N ALA A 73 -3.66 8.08 -10.09
CA ALA A 73 -4.99 7.77 -10.63
C ALA A 73 -6.04 8.84 -10.35
N LEU A 74 -6.01 9.46 -9.16
CA LEU A 74 -6.94 10.54 -8.82
C LEU A 74 -6.76 11.77 -9.73
N PHE A 75 -5.52 12.16 -10.01
CA PHE A 75 -5.20 13.26 -10.92
C PHE A 75 -5.73 12.98 -12.34
N VAL A 76 -5.53 11.74 -12.81
CA VAL A 76 -5.98 11.31 -14.13
C VAL A 76 -7.51 11.21 -14.19
N SER A 77 -8.16 10.62 -13.19
CA SER A 77 -9.64 10.48 -13.15
C SER A 77 -10.37 11.82 -13.06
N GLN A 78 -9.75 12.84 -12.47
CA GLN A 78 -10.25 14.21 -12.43
C GLN A 78 -10.04 14.98 -13.73
N GLY A 79 -9.42 14.38 -14.76
CA GLY A 79 -9.14 15.04 -16.03
C GLY A 79 -8.13 16.20 -15.93
N ARG A 80 -7.27 16.20 -14.88
CA ARG A 80 -6.32 17.29 -14.63
C ARG A 80 -5.07 17.24 -15.50
N TYR A 81 -4.88 16.15 -16.23
CA TYR A 81 -3.79 16.04 -17.21
C TYR A 81 -4.06 16.93 -18.41
N LYS A 82 -2.99 17.42 -19.04
CA LYS A 82 -3.06 18.20 -20.26
C LYS A 82 -2.70 17.35 -21.47
N GLN A 83 -3.08 17.84 -22.63
CA GLN A 83 -2.66 17.34 -23.94
C GLN A 83 -1.87 18.44 -24.64
N ILE A 84 -0.75 18.06 -25.28
CA ILE A 84 0.04 18.95 -26.14
C ILE A 84 -0.72 19.15 -27.45
N GLU A 85 -1.21 18.03 -28.00
CA GLU A 85 -2.06 17.92 -29.19
C GLU A 85 -3.12 16.85 -28.91
N ASP A 86 -4.11 16.74 -29.79
CA ASP A 86 -5.12 15.68 -29.69
C ASP A 86 -4.45 14.29 -29.69
N GLY A 87 -4.76 13.49 -28.68
CA GLY A 87 -4.15 12.16 -28.48
C GLY A 87 -2.70 12.15 -27.96
N ILE A 88 -2.12 13.31 -27.55
CA ILE A 88 -0.76 13.35 -26.95
C ILE A 88 -0.82 13.98 -25.56
N TYR A 89 -0.69 13.16 -24.53
CA TYR A 89 -0.67 13.60 -23.13
C TYR A 89 0.66 14.27 -22.76
N ASP A 90 0.58 15.43 -22.08
CA ASP A 90 1.72 16.14 -21.52
C ASP A 90 2.05 15.56 -20.14
N ILE A 91 3.00 14.62 -20.12
CA ILE A 91 3.45 14.00 -18.85
C ILE A 91 4.31 14.99 -18.06
N ALA A 92 5.15 15.77 -18.74
CA ALA A 92 6.08 16.68 -18.08
C ALA A 92 5.33 17.75 -17.27
N ASP A 93 4.31 18.38 -17.86
CA ASP A 93 3.52 19.41 -17.16
C ASP A 93 2.78 18.86 -15.95
N GLY A 94 2.25 17.62 -16.02
CA GLY A 94 1.52 17.00 -14.91
C GLY A 94 2.41 16.33 -13.87
N ALA A 95 3.65 15.97 -14.19
CA ALA A 95 4.52 15.19 -13.32
C ALA A 95 5.67 15.97 -12.70
N ASP A 96 6.33 16.86 -13.43
CA ASP A 96 7.55 17.51 -12.96
C ASP A 96 7.30 18.30 -11.67
N TYR A 97 8.26 18.23 -10.75
CA TYR A 97 8.08 18.84 -9.43
C TYR A 97 7.90 20.35 -9.50
N GLU A 98 8.53 20.98 -10.47
CA GLU A 98 8.50 22.42 -10.72
C GLU A 98 7.19 22.88 -11.35
N SER A 99 6.36 21.97 -11.88
CA SER A 99 5.08 22.28 -12.50
C SER A 99 4.07 22.82 -11.48
N LYS A 100 3.24 23.75 -11.93
CA LYS A 100 2.23 24.39 -11.09
C LYS A 100 1.12 23.44 -10.68
N ASP A 101 0.58 22.70 -11.63
CA ASP A 101 -0.48 21.70 -11.40
C ASP A 101 0.07 20.29 -11.61
N LYS A 102 0.50 19.66 -10.54
CA LYS A 102 1.18 18.36 -10.55
C LYS A 102 0.37 17.30 -9.82
N TYR A 103 0.54 16.04 -10.26
CA TYR A 103 -0.19 14.91 -9.68
C TYR A 103 0.16 14.62 -8.22
N TRP A 104 1.34 15.09 -7.74
CA TRP A 104 1.84 14.79 -6.40
C TRP A 104 2.65 15.95 -5.82
N THR A 105 2.45 16.25 -4.54
CA THR A 105 3.12 17.38 -3.87
C THR A 105 4.51 17.06 -3.37
N PHE A 106 4.77 15.79 -2.96
CA PHE A 106 6.08 15.38 -2.46
C PHE A 106 7.12 15.33 -3.60
N LYS A 107 8.34 15.84 -3.35
CA LYS A 107 9.35 16.06 -4.39
C LYS A 107 9.69 14.81 -5.21
N SER A 108 9.88 13.68 -4.56
CA SER A 108 10.19 12.40 -5.22
C SER A 108 8.95 11.52 -5.50
N GLY A 109 7.77 12.13 -5.65
CA GLY A 109 6.55 11.41 -5.99
C GLY A 109 6.07 10.46 -4.87
N ALA A 110 5.22 9.52 -5.20
CA ALA A 110 4.80 8.47 -4.30
C ALA A 110 5.93 7.48 -3.99
N PHE A 111 6.87 7.31 -4.90
CA PHE A 111 8.12 6.58 -4.66
C PHE A 111 8.76 6.99 -3.34
N GLY A 112 9.07 8.28 -3.18
CA GLY A 112 9.75 8.76 -1.97
C GLY A 112 8.85 8.79 -0.74
N GLN A 113 7.57 9.06 -0.91
CA GLN A 113 6.65 9.18 0.22
C GLN A 113 6.17 7.82 0.76
N TYR A 114 5.91 6.84 -0.09
CA TYR A 114 5.27 5.58 0.30
C TYR A 114 6.14 4.35 0.12
N TYR A 115 6.95 4.29 -0.94
CA TYR A 115 7.66 3.06 -1.30
C TYR A 115 9.11 3.01 -0.81
N LEU A 116 9.76 4.16 -0.68
CA LEU A 116 11.20 4.23 -0.37
C LEU A 116 11.57 3.52 0.94
N GLY A 117 10.75 3.65 1.99
CA GLY A 117 10.98 2.97 3.26
C GLY A 117 11.00 1.45 3.11
N SER A 118 10.06 0.89 2.34
CA SER A 118 10.01 -0.54 2.04
C SER A 118 11.19 -0.98 1.18
N LEU A 119 11.56 -0.20 0.15
CA LEU A 119 12.70 -0.50 -0.71
C LEU A 119 14.03 -0.52 0.06
N ILE A 120 14.18 0.38 1.04
CA ILE A 120 15.35 0.39 1.93
C ILE A 120 15.31 -0.84 2.87
N TYR A 121 14.16 -1.15 3.44
CA TYR A 121 14.00 -2.32 4.31
C TYR A 121 14.39 -3.63 3.59
N TYR A 122 13.97 -3.80 2.34
CA TYR A 122 14.33 -4.96 1.52
C TYR A 122 15.75 -4.90 0.94
N GLU A 123 16.54 -3.89 1.29
CA GLU A 123 17.90 -3.67 0.78
C GLU A 123 17.97 -3.54 -0.76
N LEU A 124 16.91 -3.01 -1.37
CA LEU A 124 16.86 -2.76 -2.81
C LEU A 124 17.48 -1.40 -3.16
N VAL A 125 17.26 -0.39 -2.32
CA VAL A 125 17.67 1.00 -2.54
C VAL A 125 18.44 1.53 -1.33
N LYS A 126 19.35 2.46 -1.56
CA LYS A 126 19.99 3.31 -0.55
C LYS A 126 19.90 4.78 -0.96
N ILE A 127 20.01 5.66 0.02
CA ILE A 127 20.08 7.12 -0.18
C ILE A 127 21.50 7.57 0.14
N GLU A 128 22.11 8.31 -0.77
CA GLU A 128 23.39 8.98 -0.54
C GLU A 128 23.28 10.40 -1.11
N GLU A 129 23.62 11.41 -0.33
CA GLU A 129 23.59 12.82 -0.71
C GLU A 129 22.27 13.30 -1.36
N GLY A 130 21.14 12.75 -0.88
CA GLY A 130 19.81 13.08 -1.40
C GLY A 130 19.43 12.40 -2.73
N ARG A 131 20.25 11.50 -3.22
CA ARG A 131 20.06 10.71 -4.43
C ARG A 131 19.79 9.25 -4.08
N PHE A 132 19.06 8.55 -4.92
CA PHE A 132 18.67 7.15 -4.77
C PHE A 132 19.55 6.24 -5.61
N TYR A 133 20.13 5.21 -5.01
CA TYR A 133 20.98 4.24 -5.65
C TYR A 133 20.50 2.82 -5.40
N LEU A 134 20.66 1.95 -6.39
CA LEU A 134 20.37 0.53 -6.22
C LEU A 134 21.48 -0.16 -5.43
N ARG A 135 21.04 -1.01 -4.46
CA ARG A 135 21.91 -2.05 -3.89
C ARG A 135 21.95 -3.28 -4.81
N ASN A 136 22.76 -4.27 -4.48
CA ASN A 136 22.91 -5.47 -5.34
C ASN A 136 21.57 -6.17 -5.60
N LYS A 137 20.75 -6.41 -4.57
CA LYS A 137 19.40 -6.97 -4.73
C LYS A 137 18.49 -6.11 -5.64
N GLY A 138 18.60 -4.79 -5.54
CA GLY A 138 17.84 -3.88 -6.40
C GLY A 138 18.30 -3.94 -7.86
N LYS A 139 19.59 -4.15 -8.13
CA LYS A 139 20.12 -4.36 -9.49
C LYS A 139 19.62 -5.68 -10.07
N GLU A 140 19.66 -6.75 -9.29
CA GLU A 140 19.14 -8.07 -9.69
C GLU A 140 17.65 -7.99 -10.02
N LEU A 141 16.85 -7.26 -9.20
CA LEU A 141 15.43 -7.05 -9.46
C LEU A 141 15.20 -6.21 -10.73
N ALA A 142 16.01 -5.17 -10.96
CA ALA A 142 15.95 -4.38 -12.19
C ALA A 142 16.28 -5.22 -13.44
N ASP A 143 17.25 -6.14 -13.35
CA ASP A 143 17.58 -7.08 -14.42
C ASP A 143 16.44 -8.09 -14.65
N ALA A 144 15.82 -8.59 -13.59
CA ALA A 144 14.66 -9.47 -13.69
C ALA A 144 13.48 -8.80 -14.42
N VAL A 145 13.21 -7.53 -14.18
CA VAL A 145 12.22 -6.75 -14.96
C VAL A 145 12.64 -6.67 -16.43
N ARG A 146 13.92 -6.35 -16.67
CA ARG A 146 14.45 -6.20 -18.03
C ARG A 146 14.30 -7.48 -18.85
N ASN A 147 14.49 -8.63 -18.21
CA ASN A 147 14.35 -9.95 -18.85
C ASN A 147 12.87 -10.39 -19.01
N SER A 148 11.97 -9.81 -18.20
CA SER A 148 10.55 -10.19 -18.18
C SER A 148 9.68 -9.37 -19.13
N ILE A 149 10.18 -8.24 -19.64
CA ILE A 149 9.41 -7.30 -20.48
C ILE A 149 10.14 -7.11 -21.81
N ASP A 150 9.38 -7.14 -22.91
CA ASP A 150 9.90 -6.91 -24.26
C ASP A 150 10.71 -5.63 -24.38
N GLU A 151 11.81 -5.69 -25.11
CA GLU A 151 12.75 -4.58 -25.24
C GLU A 151 12.12 -3.36 -25.90
N ASN A 152 11.24 -3.55 -26.90
CA ASN A 152 10.61 -2.44 -27.62
C ASN A 152 9.62 -1.72 -26.69
N ILE A 153 8.89 -2.46 -25.86
CA ILE A 153 7.98 -1.90 -24.87
C ILE A 153 8.75 -1.08 -23.83
N ARG A 154 9.88 -1.61 -23.34
CA ARG A 154 10.75 -0.88 -22.41
C ARG A 154 11.30 0.41 -23.03
N LYS A 155 11.79 0.34 -24.26
CA LYS A 155 12.31 1.51 -25.01
C LYS A 155 11.22 2.54 -25.25
N LEU A 156 10.02 2.12 -25.64
CA LEU A 156 8.87 3.00 -25.85
C LEU A 156 8.50 3.75 -24.58
N PHE A 157 8.39 3.04 -23.45
CA PHE A 157 8.06 3.66 -22.15
C PHE A 157 9.14 4.65 -21.70
N LEU A 158 10.42 4.27 -21.78
CA LEU A 158 11.53 5.14 -21.40
C LEU A 158 11.59 6.39 -22.28
N LYS A 159 11.30 6.25 -23.58
CA LYS A 159 11.21 7.38 -24.50
C LYS A 159 10.09 8.34 -24.06
N CYS A 160 8.90 7.84 -23.72
CA CYS A 160 7.80 8.68 -23.23
C CYS A 160 8.21 9.49 -21.97
N ILE A 161 8.96 8.87 -21.05
CA ILE A 161 9.46 9.55 -19.84
C ILE A 161 10.46 10.66 -20.19
N LEU A 162 11.42 10.37 -21.06
CA LEU A 162 12.47 11.33 -21.46
C LEU A 162 11.86 12.49 -22.25
N ASP A 163 10.98 12.21 -23.21
CA ASP A 163 10.29 13.21 -24.02
C ASP A 163 9.24 13.99 -23.21
N GLY A 164 8.80 13.46 -22.06
CA GLY A 164 7.77 14.06 -21.22
C GLY A 164 6.36 14.03 -21.86
N SER A 165 6.13 13.12 -22.79
CA SER A 165 4.87 12.98 -23.51
C SER A 165 4.50 11.52 -23.75
N LEU A 166 3.18 11.21 -23.77
CA LEU A 166 2.65 9.89 -24.05
C LEU A 166 1.58 9.98 -25.12
N LYS A 167 1.75 9.25 -26.21
CA LYS A 167 0.73 9.13 -27.24
C LYS A 167 -0.34 8.13 -26.81
N GLU A 168 -1.61 8.47 -27.05
CA GLU A 168 -2.74 7.61 -26.72
C GLU A 168 -2.66 6.25 -27.46
N GLU A 169 -2.23 6.25 -28.70
CA GLU A 169 -2.01 5.04 -29.52
C GLU A 169 -0.98 4.08 -28.92
N ALA A 170 -0.01 4.59 -28.10
CA ALA A 170 1.01 3.78 -27.46
C ALA A 170 0.53 3.09 -26.16
N ILE A 171 -0.63 3.48 -25.62
CA ILE A 171 -1.13 2.96 -24.35
C ILE A 171 -1.38 1.45 -24.42
N GLU A 172 -1.91 0.96 -25.55
CA GLU A 172 -2.18 -0.48 -25.71
C GLU A 172 -0.89 -1.30 -25.70
N ASP A 173 0.14 -0.87 -26.40
CA ASP A 173 1.44 -1.53 -26.43
C ASP A 173 2.11 -1.58 -25.04
N LEU A 174 1.86 -0.55 -24.22
CA LEU A 174 2.43 -0.41 -22.89
C LEU A 174 1.67 -1.19 -21.78
N GLN A 175 0.56 -1.85 -22.11
CA GLN A 175 -0.28 -2.57 -21.13
C GLN A 175 0.45 -3.68 -20.35
N SER A 176 1.49 -4.27 -20.91
CA SER A 176 2.30 -5.28 -20.21
C SER A 176 3.08 -4.71 -19.00
N LEU A 177 3.25 -3.37 -18.96
CA LEU A 177 3.85 -2.66 -17.82
C LEU A 177 2.86 -2.39 -16.69
N ALA A 178 1.54 -2.58 -16.90
CA ALA A 178 0.52 -2.29 -15.90
C ALA A 178 0.82 -3.00 -14.57
N ILE A 179 0.68 -2.27 -13.46
CA ILE A 179 1.16 -2.71 -12.13
C ILE A 179 0.50 -3.99 -11.59
N HIS A 180 -0.64 -4.41 -12.12
CA HIS A 180 -1.32 -5.65 -11.76
C HIS A 180 -0.99 -6.82 -12.69
N ARG A 181 -0.21 -6.60 -13.76
CA ARG A 181 0.10 -7.61 -14.79
C ARG A 181 1.54 -8.09 -14.69
N ILE A 182 1.80 -8.97 -13.74
CA ILE A 182 3.09 -9.67 -13.65
C ILE A 182 2.89 -11.06 -14.27
N ASN A 183 3.75 -11.42 -15.22
CA ASN A 183 3.70 -12.76 -15.82
C ASN A 183 4.15 -13.80 -14.80
N VAL A 184 3.24 -14.70 -14.44
CA VAL A 184 3.53 -15.79 -13.49
C VAL A 184 4.67 -16.66 -14.04
N GLY A 185 5.68 -16.92 -13.20
CA GLY A 185 6.87 -17.69 -13.58
C GLY A 185 7.96 -16.88 -14.28
N SER A 186 7.75 -15.59 -14.58
CA SER A 186 8.82 -14.71 -15.05
C SER A 186 9.89 -14.47 -13.98
N GLU A 187 11.07 -14.01 -14.38
CA GLU A 187 12.13 -13.65 -13.44
C GLU A 187 11.69 -12.57 -12.45
N GLU A 188 10.91 -11.56 -12.91
CA GLU A 188 10.31 -10.53 -12.07
C GLU A 188 9.40 -11.17 -11.01
N TRP A 189 8.48 -12.06 -11.41
CA TRP A 189 7.57 -12.74 -10.51
C TRP A 189 8.32 -13.61 -9.50
N LEU A 190 9.29 -14.41 -9.94
CA LEU A 190 10.10 -15.27 -9.07
C LEU A 190 10.86 -14.44 -8.02
N PHE A 191 11.46 -13.33 -8.43
CA PHE A 191 12.18 -12.46 -7.51
C PHE A 191 11.26 -11.86 -6.46
N LEU A 192 10.13 -11.28 -6.88
CA LEU A 192 9.16 -10.66 -5.96
C LEU A 192 8.54 -11.69 -5.01
N ASN A 193 8.22 -12.88 -5.50
CA ASN A 193 7.74 -13.97 -4.66
C ASN A 193 8.78 -14.37 -3.60
N ASN A 194 10.04 -14.53 -3.99
CA ASN A 194 11.13 -14.82 -3.06
C ASN A 194 11.33 -13.68 -2.05
N LEU A 195 11.24 -12.42 -2.49
CA LEU A 195 11.37 -11.25 -1.62
C LEU A 195 10.32 -11.26 -0.49
N LEU A 196 9.09 -11.68 -0.80
CA LEU A 196 8.01 -11.75 0.19
C LEU A 196 8.08 -12.98 1.09
N THR A 197 8.46 -14.14 0.53
CA THR A 197 8.32 -15.45 1.19
C THR A 197 9.61 -16.00 1.78
N LYS A 198 10.79 -15.50 1.35
CA LYS A 198 12.06 -15.95 1.91
C LYS A 198 12.17 -15.55 3.38
N SER A 199 12.47 -16.51 4.23
CA SER A 199 12.66 -16.25 5.65
C SER A 199 14.13 -15.96 5.95
N ASP A 200 14.39 -14.77 6.42
CA ASP A 200 15.45 -14.44 7.36
C ASP A 200 14.81 -14.32 8.76
N GLU A 201 15.60 -14.18 9.81
CA GLU A 201 15.07 -14.13 11.18
C GLU A 201 14.04 -13.01 11.36
N ASP A 202 14.22 -11.87 10.69
CA ASP A 202 13.34 -10.69 10.78
C ASP A 202 12.03 -10.84 9.97
N SER A 203 11.96 -11.79 9.04
CA SER A 203 10.81 -11.94 8.13
C SER A 203 9.93 -13.17 8.39
N SER A 204 10.23 -13.94 9.44
CA SER A 204 9.47 -15.16 9.78
C SER A 204 7.96 -14.89 9.96
N LEU A 205 7.59 -13.82 10.67
CA LEU A 205 6.20 -13.43 10.89
C LEU A 205 5.49 -13.04 9.59
N ARG A 206 6.18 -12.39 8.65
CA ARG A 206 5.62 -12.08 7.33
C ARG A 206 5.33 -13.37 6.54
N ARG A 207 6.26 -14.31 6.53
CA ARG A 207 6.07 -15.61 5.87
C ARG A 207 4.92 -16.39 6.48
N GLU A 208 4.84 -16.46 7.80
CA GLU A 208 3.73 -17.11 8.51
C GLU A 208 2.40 -16.42 8.18
N THR A 209 2.35 -15.09 8.17
CA THR A 209 1.17 -14.32 7.79
C THR A 209 0.71 -14.63 6.37
N ILE A 210 1.65 -14.66 5.41
CA ILE A 210 1.33 -15.00 4.02
C ILE A 210 0.81 -16.44 3.92
N PHE A 211 1.42 -17.38 4.63
CA PHE A 211 0.96 -18.77 4.70
C PHE A 211 -0.47 -18.88 5.23
N LEU A 212 -0.76 -18.22 6.36
CA LEU A 212 -2.10 -18.18 6.96
C LEU A 212 -3.13 -17.58 5.99
N LEU A 213 -2.79 -16.47 5.32
CA LEU A 213 -3.65 -15.81 4.33
C LEU A 213 -3.95 -16.74 3.14
N LEU A 214 -2.93 -17.39 2.58
CA LEU A 214 -3.11 -18.32 1.46
C LEU A 214 -3.94 -19.54 1.87
N ASN A 215 -3.75 -20.05 3.09
CA ASN A 215 -4.55 -21.14 3.64
C ASN A 215 -6.04 -20.75 3.78
N ASP A 216 -6.32 -19.55 4.26
CA ASP A 216 -7.69 -19.04 4.37
C ASP A 216 -8.34 -18.89 2.98
N ILE A 217 -7.64 -18.28 2.02
CA ILE A 217 -8.10 -18.15 0.64
C ILE A 217 -8.40 -19.52 0.03
N SER A 218 -7.53 -20.51 0.28
CA SER A 218 -7.74 -21.88 -0.24
C SER A 218 -8.98 -22.57 0.33
N LYS A 219 -9.45 -22.14 1.50
CA LYS A 219 -10.69 -22.59 2.14
C LYS A 219 -11.92 -21.75 1.76
N GLY A 220 -11.75 -20.76 0.88
CA GLY A 220 -12.83 -19.87 0.43
C GLY A 220 -13.14 -18.74 1.42
N VAL A 221 -12.24 -18.43 2.36
CA VAL A 221 -12.41 -17.32 3.27
C VAL A 221 -12.09 -16.01 2.54
N GLU A 222 -12.97 -15.03 2.67
CA GLU A 222 -12.76 -13.68 2.14
C GLU A 222 -11.57 -12.98 2.84
N ILE A 223 -10.79 -12.22 2.06
CA ILE A 223 -9.59 -11.53 2.60
C ILE A 223 -9.95 -10.59 3.75
N GLN A 224 -11.12 -9.94 3.69
CA GLN A 224 -11.62 -9.04 4.73
C GLN A 224 -11.85 -9.73 6.06
N GLU A 225 -12.15 -11.02 6.05
CA GLU A 225 -12.40 -11.83 7.25
C GLU A 225 -11.11 -12.41 7.87
N PHE A 226 -9.96 -12.29 7.20
CA PHE A 226 -8.69 -12.89 7.64
C PHE A 226 -8.33 -12.57 9.08
N VAL A 227 -8.35 -11.30 9.46
CA VAL A 227 -7.96 -10.85 10.82
C VAL A 227 -8.97 -11.31 11.86
N LYS A 228 -10.26 -11.23 11.55
CA LYS A 228 -11.35 -11.73 12.41
C LYS A 228 -11.25 -13.25 12.61
N ASN A 229 -10.93 -14.00 11.58
CA ASN A 229 -10.74 -15.44 11.68
C ASN A 229 -9.60 -15.81 12.62
N ARG A 230 -8.49 -15.05 12.63
CA ARG A 230 -7.40 -15.26 13.62
C ARG A 230 -7.90 -15.06 15.04
N PHE A 231 -8.78 -14.12 15.27
CA PHE A 231 -9.38 -13.91 16.59
C PHE A 231 -10.32 -15.06 16.98
N LEU A 232 -11.18 -15.52 16.07
CA LEU A 232 -12.18 -16.53 16.37
C LEU A 232 -11.60 -17.95 16.46
N HIS A 233 -10.53 -18.25 15.72
CA HIS A 233 -9.97 -19.60 15.55
C HIS A 233 -8.52 -19.73 15.98
N ILE A 234 -8.07 -18.90 16.94
CA ILE A 234 -6.68 -18.87 17.39
C ILE A 234 -6.13 -20.25 17.82
N THR A 235 -6.98 -21.09 18.39
CA THR A 235 -6.61 -22.44 18.84
C THR A 235 -6.39 -23.44 17.68
N GLU A 236 -6.94 -23.15 16.50
CA GLU A 236 -6.84 -23.99 15.30
C GLU A 236 -5.57 -23.69 14.49
N ASP A 237 -5.01 -22.50 14.64
CA ASP A 237 -3.82 -22.04 13.90
C ASP A 237 -2.49 -22.65 14.42
N GLY A 238 -2.56 -23.49 15.42
CA GLY A 238 -1.40 -24.12 16.01
C GLY A 238 -0.50 -23.11 16.76
N ASN A 239 0.81 -23.37 16.76
CA ASN A 239 1.79 -22.54 17.47
C ASN A 239 2.41 -21.43 16.58
N LEU A 240 1.71 -20.96 15.54
CA LEU A 240 2.23 -19.91 14.66
C LEU A 240 2.21 -18.57 15.38
N HIS A 241 3.36 -17.94 15.50
CA HIS A 241 3.52 -16.65 16.18
C HIS A 241 2.73 -15.53 15.45
N ALA A 242 2.63 -15.61 14.14
CA ALA A 242 1.84 -14.64 13.36
C ALA A 242 0.35 -14.73 13.70
N ALA A 243 -0.21 -15.90 13.96
CA ALA A 243 -1.62 -16.05 14.34
C ALA A 243 -1.93 -15.29 15.64
N PHE A 244 -1.07 -15.47 16.66
CA PHE A 244 -1.18 -14.69 17.91
C PHE A 244 -1.00 -13.20 17.68
N GLY A 245 -0.09 -12.80 16.81
CA GLY A 245 0.11 -11.40 16.46
C GLY A 245 -1.14 -10.77 15.83
N TRP A 246 -1.81 -11.46 14.91
CA TRP A 246 -3.06 -11.01 14.31
C TRP A 246 -4.24 -11.02 15.27
N TYR A 247 -4.29 -11.97 16.19
CA TYR A 247 -5.25 -11.97 17.30
C TYR A 247 -5.11 -10.70 18.15
N PHE A 248 -3.88 -10.36 18.57
CA PHE A 248 -3.62 -9.13 19.32
C PHE A 248 -3.90 -7.86 18.49
N TYR A 249 -3.60 -7.88 17.20
CA TYR A 249 -3.94 -6.78 16.32
C TYR A 249 -5.45 -6.50 16.34
N TYR A 250 -6.27 -7.53 16.20
CA TYR A 250 -7.73 -7.41 16.25
C TYR A 250 -8.23 -6.86 17.58
N LEU A 251 -7.69 -7.34 18.69
CA LEU A 251 -8.02 -6.83 20.02
C LEU A 251 -7.66 -5.35 20.19
N CYS A 252 -6.49 -4.94 19.71
CA CYS A 252 -6.04 -3.54 19.76
C CYS A 252 -6.95 -2.63 18.91
N GLU A 253 -7.30 -3.04 17.70
CA GLU A 253 -8.22 -2.29 16.83
C GLU A 253 -9.60 -2.20 17.45
N GLY A 254 -10.14 -3.28 17.99
CA GLY A 254 -11.41 -3.30 18.70
C GLY A 254 -11.41 -2.36 19.91
N LEU A 255 -10.34 -2.33 20.68
CA LEU A 255 -10.19 -1.40 21.81
C LEU A 255 -10.14 0.06 21.35
N HIS A 256 -9.38 0.38 20.30
CA HIS A 256 -9.35 1.72 19.72
C HIS A 256 -10.72 2.15 19.25
N TYR A 257 -11.43 1.29 18.52
CA TYR A 257 -12.79 1.57 18.07
C TYR A 257 -13.76 1.86 19.23
N CYS A 258 -13.68 1.08 20.31
CA CYS A 258 -14.48 1.32 21.52
C CYS A 258 -14.14 2.67 22.17
N ILE A 259 -12.86 3.04 22.24
CA ILE A 259 -12.42 4.33 22.80
C ILE A 259 -12.92 5.48 21.92
N ASP A 260 -12.80 5.38 20.60
CA ASP A 260 -13.25 6.40 19.65
C ASP A 260 -14.77 6.56 19.71
N LEU A 261 -15.52 5.45 19.78
CA LEU A 261 -16.97 5.46 19.94
C LEU A 261 -17.38 6.14 21.26
N PHE A 262 -16.70 5.78 22.34
CA PHE A 262 -16.93 6.41 23.65
C PHE A 262 -16.66 7.92 23.59
N PHE A 263 -15.59 8.33 22.98
CA PHE A 263 -15.24 9.75 22.81
C PHE A 263 -16.28 10.49 21.95
N CYS A 264 -16.70 9.89 20.83
CA CYS A 264 -17.76 10.44 19.99
C CYS A 264 -19.09 10.60 20.75
N LEU A 265 -19.44 9.63 21.59
CA LEU A 265 -20.65 9.72 22.44
C LEU A 265 -20.56 10.87 23.47
N ILE A 266 -19.37 11.08 24.07
CA ILE A 266 -19.12 12.21 24.95
C ILE A 266 -19.33 13.54 24.21
N LEU A 267 -18.70 13.71 23.06
CA LEU A 267 -18.80 14.91 22.24
C LEU A 267 -20.26 15.18 21.81
N TYR A 268 -20.93 14.12 21.36
CA TYR A 268 -22.36 14.22 20.99
C TYR A 268 -23.21 14.69 22.14
N LYS A 269 -23.04 14.10 23.33
CA LYS A 269 -23.83 14.51 24.53
C LYS A 269 -23.47 15.91 25.01
N ILE A 270 -22.22 16.33 24.96
CA ILE A 270 -21.84 17.72 25.23
C ILE A 270 -22.54 18.68 24.27
N HIS A 271 -22.57 18.34 22.99
CA HIS A 271 -23.24 19.14 21.97
C HIS A 271 -24.76 19.22 22.20
N GLU A 272 -25.43 18.07 22.46
CA GLU A 272 -26.87 17.98 22.68
C GLU A 272 -27.34 18.72 23.93
N LEU A 273 -26.59 18.61 25.03
CA LEU A 273 -26.97 19.12 26.33
C LEU A 273 -26.41 20.52 26.66
N HIS A 274 -25.74 21.18 25.73
CA HIS A 274 -25.17 22.52 25.89
C HIS A 274 -24.35 22.66 27.19
N ASN A 275 -23.30 21.86 27.35
CA ASN A 275 -22.42 21.78 28.52
C ASN A 275 -23.10 21.28 29.81
N PRO A 276 -23.55 20.02 29.85
CA PRO A 276 -24.24 19.45 31.01
C PRO A 276 -23.29 19.26 32.20
N PRO A 277 -23.83 19.15 33.41
CA PRO A 277 -23.05 18.68 34.56
C PRO A 277 -22.47 17.28 34.31
N ILE A 278 -21.21 17.05 34.73
CA ILE A 278 -20.47 15.80 34.52
C ILE A 278 -21.26 14.56 35.00
N ALA A 279 -22.01 14.65 36.06
CA ALA A 279 -22.79 13.54 36.60
C ALA A 279 -23.93 13.08 35.67
N LEU A 280 -24.63 14.01 35.01
CA LEU A 280 -25.67 13.69 34.03
C LEU A 280 -25.06 13.12 32.75
N LEU A 281 -23.96 13.69 32.31
CA LEU A 281 -23.21 13.20 31.14
C LEU A 281 -22.76 11.74 31.32
N SER A 282 -22.26 11.37 32.50
CA SER A 282 -21.85 10.01 32.83
C SER A 282 -22.98 8.99 32.72
N GLN A 283 -24.19 9.35 33.21
CA GLN A 283 -25.35 8.47 33.16
C GLN A 283 -25.88 8.27 31.73
N ASP A 284 -25.96 9.34 30.95
CA ASP A 284 -26.43 9.32 29.57
C ASP A 284 -25.45 8.56 28.64
N ILE A 285 -24.16 8.69 28.84
CA ILE A 285 -23.14 7.94 28.11
C ILE A 285 -23.27 6.45 28.41
N LYS A 286 -23.46 6.07 29.69
CA LYS A 286 -23.63 4.66 30.06
C LYS A 286 -24.86 4.04 29.37
N GLN A 287 -26.01 4.75 29.34
CA GLN A 287 -27.21 4.28 28.67
C GLN A 287 -27.02 4.19 27.14
N SER A 288 -26.35 5.18 26.54
CA SER A 288 -26.05 5.17 25.09
C SER A 288 -25.14 4.03 24.69
N LEU A 289 -24.12 3.73 25.50
CA LEU A 289 -23.22 2.57 25.28
C LEU A 289 -23.99 1.24 25.38
N LEU A 290 -24.83 1.09 26.39
CA LEU A 290 -25.68 -0.11 26.54
C LEU A 290 -26.58 -0.30 25.33
N SER A 291 -27.22 0.75 24.84
CA SER A 291 -28.08 0.71 23.66
C SER A 291 -27.34 0.31 22.40
N VAL A 292 -26.07 0.76 22.21
CA VAL A 292 -25.23 0.36 21.08
C VAL A 292 -24.84 -1.11 21.21
N ILE A 293 -24.42 -1.57 22.39
CA ILE A 293 -24.05 -2.96 22.63
C ILE A 293 -25.24 -3.89 22.36
N GLU A 294 -26.43 -3.55 22.86
CA GLU A 294 -27.65 -4.33 22.64
C GLU A 294 -28.04 -4.40 21.16
N LYS A 295 -27.91 -3.29 20.42
CA LYS A 295 -28.34 -3.19 19.04
C LYS A 295 -27.35 -3.80 18.06
N GLU A 296 -26.06 -3.50 18.21
CA GLU A 296 -25.03 -3.82 17.22
C GLU A 296 -24.30 -5.14 17.52
N MET A 297 -24.22 -5.53 18.79
CA MET A 297 -23.51 -6.73 19.23
C MET A 297 -24.43 -7.88 19.64
N ASN A 298 -25.73 -7.69 19.59
CA ASN A 298 -26.76 -8.67 19.94
C ASN A 298 -26.62 -9.25 21.37
N TYR A 299 -26.16 -8.41 22.31
CA TYR A 299 -26.06 -8.76 23.74
C TYR A 299 -27.10 -7.99 24.57
N ASN A 300 -27.75 -8.67 25.50
CA ASN A 300 -28.81 -8.08 26.34
C ASN A 300 -28.27 -7.30 27.55
N SER A 301 -26.96 -7.40 27.83
CA SER A 301 -26.30 -6.66 28.89
C SER A 301 -24.78 -6.63 28.75
N LEU A 302 -24.14 -5.67 29.45
CA LEU A 302 -22.69 -5.60 29.58
C LEU A 302 -22.09 -6.85 30.25
N ASP A 303 -22.85 -7.48 31.17
CA ASP A 303 -22.40 -8.67 31.87
C ASP A 303 -22.45 -9.91 30.98
N GLU A 304 -23.43 -10.02 30.08
CA GLU A 304 -23.48 -11.04 29.05
C GLU A 304 -22.32 -10.91 28.06
N TRP A 305 -22.05 -9.68 27.61
CA TRP A 305 -20.87 -9.39 26.79
C TRP A 305 -19.56 -9.76 27.49
N ARG A 306 -19.36 -9.35 28.75
CA ARG A 306 -18.17 -9.70 29.55
C ARG A 306 -18.01 -11.21 29.71
N LYS A 307 -19.09 -11.93 29.96
CA LYS A 307 -19.08 -13.39 30.11
C LYS A 307 -18.66 -14.05 28.80
N ASN A 308 -19.24 -13.64 27.68
CA ASN A 308 -18.86 -14.17 26.36
C ASN A 308 -17.41 -13.88 25.99
N VAL A 309 -16.90 -12.68 26.29
CA VAL A 309 -15.47 -12.37 26.09
C VAL A 309 -14.59 -13.22 26.99
N SER A 310 -14.97 -13.42 28.25
CA SER A 310 -14.22 -14.25 29.20
C SER A 310 -14.21 -15.74 28.80
N ASP A 311 -15.36 -16.26 28.35
CA ASP A 311 -15.53 -17.68 27.97
C ASP A 311 -14.76 -18.02 26.67
N ASN A 312 -14.46 -17.01 25.81
CA ASN A 312 -13.69 -17.18 24.56
C ASN A 312 -12.19 -16.89 24.70
N ILE A 313 -11.73 -16.41 25.88
CA ILE A 313 -10.30 -16.16 26.16
C ILE A 313 -9.65 -17.33 26.92
N ASN A 314 -10.43 -18.23 27.53
CA ASN A 314 -9.97 -19.45 28.21
C ASN A 314 -9.99 -20.63 27.25
#